data_9d505ee347d8ceb89ad51bc8b4d2a1c4
#
_entry.id   9d505ee347d8ceb89ad51bc8b4d2a1c4
#
_cell.length_a   1.000
_cell.length_b   1.000
_cell.length_c   1.000
_cell.angle_alpha   90.00
_cell.angle_beta   90.00
_cell.angle_gamma   90.00
#
_symmetry.space_group_name_H-M   'P 1'
#
loop_
_entity.id
_entity.type
_entity.pdbx_description
1 polymer ?
#
loop_
_entity_poly.entity_id
_entity_poly.type
_entity_poly.pdbx_seq_one_letter_code
_entity_poly.pdbx_strand_id
1 'polypeptide(L)'
;TAQKQGYASLFAQIKKETPLGGDVAQEVLSKLFQRVVGEKVAELGFDMVNGDNRSLEALRGLMEKYNDDFIPNMNIEWEDISIESIMAAVGEEARWKFNIPSVMRKIDGISGGHLIEVGARPNVGKTSFHASLIAGPNGFAHQGANCIILCNEEAGKRVGERYLNAASGMSRYEIGVNFQKASSAYYPVSKNIRIKECQGRDMAWVESVAKSYKPDILVLDMGDKFSAGGNYARPDEALKACAIYARQIAKTYDCAVFYMSQLSAEAEGRTTLNQSMMEGSRTGKAAEADLMLLIGKAPHVEGEEQESPLRHINVVKNKLNGWHGMVNCDLDYLTARYGV
;
A
#
# COMPACT_ATOMS: atom_id res chain seq x y z
N THR A 1 -10.59 -44.72 -21.52
CA THR A 1 -10.30 -44.92 -22.90
C THR A 1 -8.88 -44.45 -23.16
N ALA A 2 -8.41 -44.18 -24.34
CA ALA A 2 -6.99 -43.92 -24.68
C ALA A 2 -6.29 -42.87 -23.79
N GLN A 3 -6.95 -41.79 -23.38
CA GLN A 3 -6.41 -40.77 -22.50
C GLN A 3 -6.11 -41.30 -21.08
N LYS A 4 -6.98 -42.11 -20.48
CA LYS A 4 -6.73 -42.73 -19.17
C LYS A 4 -5.55 -43.71 -19.22
N GLN A 5 -5.34 -44.42 -20.33
CA GLN A 5 -4.18 -45.29 -20.52
C GLN A 5 -2.90 -44.48 -20.71
N GLY A 6 -2.95 -43.32 -21.39
CA GLY A 6 -1.80 -42.40 -21.53
C GLY A 6 -1.32 -41.86 -20.17
N TYR A 7 -2.23 -41.47 -19.30
CA TYR A 7 -1.87 -40.99 -17.95
C TYR A 7 -1.36 -42.14 -17.04
N ALA A 8 -1.91 -43.32 -17.12
CA ALA A 8 -1.42 -44.48 -16.36
C ALA A 8 -0.02 -44.88 -16.79
N SER A 9 0.32 -44.80 -18.07
CA SER A 9 1.66 -45.07 -18.59
C SER A 9 2.66 -44.01 -18.18
N LEU A 10 2.24 -42.74 -18.19
CA LEU A 10 3.05 -41.60 -17.73
C LEU A 10 3.36 -41.70 -16.21
N PHE A 11 2.35 -42.05 -15.41
CA PHE A 11 2.52 -42.32 -13.97
C PHE A 11 3.45 -43.50 -13.70
N ALA A 12 3.39 -44.55 -14.52
CA ALA A 12 4.26 -45.68 -14.42
C ALA A 12 5.72 -45.37 -14.79
N GLN A 13 5.93 -44.47 -15.76
CA GLN A 13 7.24 -43.94 -16.12
C GLN A 13 7.84 -43.05 -15.02
N ILE A 14 7.06 -42.12 -14.47
CA ILE A 14 7.47 -41.24 -13.37
C ILE A 14 7.86 -42.04 -12.13
N LYS A 15 7.17 -43.13 -11.83
CA LYS A 15 7.54 -44.06 -10.72
C LYS A 15 8.82 -44.86 -10.95
N LYS A 16 9.29 -44.97 -12.19
CA LYS A 16 10.50 -45.77 -12.53
C LYS A 16 11.78 -44.95 -12.58
N GLU A 17 11.67 -43.66 -12.78
CA GLU A 17 12.82 -42.79 -12.83
C GLU A 17 13.05 -42.18 -11.45
N THR A 18 14.24 -42.36 -10.91
CA THR A 18 14.89 -41.85 -9.69
C THR A 18 14.04 -40.97 -8.77
N PRO A 19 14.09 -41.11 -7.45
CA PRO A 19 13.31 -40.27 -6.55
C PRO A 19 13.73 -38.80 -6.71
N LEU A 20 13.04 -38.12 -7.60
CA LEU A 20 12.99 -36.65 -7.58
C LEU A 20 12.50 -36.26 -6.20
N GLY A 21 13.19 -35.34 -5.54
CA GLY A 21 12.72 -34.81 -4.25
C GLY A 21 11.24 -34.43 -4.37
N GLY A 22 10.44 -34.71 -3.33
CA GLY A 22 8.99 -34.55 -3.36
C GLY A 22 8.50 -33.23 -3.96
N ASP A 23 9.27 -32.14 -3.80
CA ASP A 23 8.98 -30.79 -4.29
C ASP A 23 9.02 -30.70 -5.83
N VAL A 24 9.95 -31.37 -6.49
CA VAL A 24 10.07 -31.32 -7.97
C VAL A 24 8.94 -32.10 -8.63
N ALA A 25 8.56 -33.25 -8.06
CA ALA A 25 7.44 -34.06 -8.56
C ALA A 25 6.10 -33.28 -8.38
N GLN A 26 5.96 -32.57 -7.29
CA GLN A 26 4.78 -31.75 -6.99
C GLN A 26 4.67 -30.53 -7.91
N GLU A 27 5.79 -29.88 -8.22
CA GLU A 27 5.85 -28.77 -9.18
C GLU A 27 5.49 -29.22 -10.60
N VAL A 28 5.99 -30.37 -11.05
CA VAL A 28 5.68 -30.91 -12.39
C VAL A 28 4.20 -31.30 -12.46
N LEU A 29 3.66 -31.94 -11.43
CA LEU A 29 2.23 -32.31 -11.38
C LEU A 29 1.34 -31.05 -11.37
N SER A 30 1.73 -30.03 -10.62
CA SER A 30 1.01 -28.76 -10.57
C SER A 30 0.97 -28.09 -11.95
N LYS A 31 2.10 -28.00 -12.65
CA LYS A 31 2.17 -27.44 -14.02
C LYS A 31 1.36 -28.23 -15.03
N LEU A 32 1.40 -29.56 -14.95
CA LEU A 32 0.59 -30.42 -15.82
C LEU A 32 -0.91 -30.21 -15.58
N PHE A 33 -1.31 -30.14 -14.35
CA PHE A 33 -2.71 -29.93 -13.97
C PHE A 33 -3.19 -28.54 -14.36
N GLN A 34 -2.39 -27.49 -14.14
CA GLN A 34 -2.67 -26.12 -14.58
C GLN A 34 -2.90 -26.07 -16.09
N ARG A 35 -2.11 -26.81 -16.86
CA ARG A 35 -2.28 -26.89 -18.31
C ARG A 35 -3.61 -27.53 -18.69
N VAL A 36 -3.94 -28.69 -18.11
CA VAL A 36 -5.20 -29.41 -18.39
C VAL A 36 -6.42 -28.58 -18.00
N VAL A 37 -6.37 -27.91 -16.84
CA VAL A 37 -7.45 -27.00 -16.41
C VAL A 37 -7.51 -25.78 -17.31
N GLY A 38 -6.37 -25.20 -17.70
CA GLY A 38 -6.30 -24.07 -18.62
C GLY A 38 -6.91 -24.38 -19.99
N GLU A 39 -6.64 -25.56 -20.55
CA GLU A 39 -7.25 -26.02 -21.79
C GLU A 39 -8.78 -26.14 -21.67
N LYS A 40 -9.27 -26.66 -20.53
CA LYS A 40 -10.73 -26.79 -20.30
C LYS A 40 -11.40 -25.44 -20.04
N VAL A 41 -10.73 -24.53 -19.35
CA VAL A 41 -11.19 -23.14 -19.16
C VAL A 41 -11.30 -22.42 -20.50
N ALA A 42 -10.33 -22.60 -21.39
CA ALA A 42 -10.34 -22.00 -22.72
C ALA A 42 -11.50 -22.56 -23.59
N GLU A 43 -11.75 -23.88 -23.54
CA GLU A 43 -12.87 -24.53 -24.23
C GLU A 43 -14.22 -23.95 -23.73
N LEU A 44 -14.43 -23.92 -22.42
CA LEU A 44 -15.67 -23.41 -21.82
C LEU A 44 -15.83 -21.88 -22.06
N GLY A 45 -14.73 -21.13 -22.08
CA GLY A 45 -14.74 -19.70 -22.43
C GLY A 45 -15.15 -19.46 -23.87
N PHE A 46 -14.70 -20.32 -24.81
CA PHE A 46 -15.09 -20.24 -26.20
C PHE A 46 -16.59 -20.58 -26.39
N ASP A 47 -17.10 -21.60 -25.69
CA ASP A 47 -18.52 -21.95 -25.71
C ASP A 47 -19.40 -20.80 -25.17
N MET A 48 -18.94 -20.09 -24.14
CA MET A 48 -19.63 -18.90 -23.62
C MET A 48 -19.69 -17.76 -24.65
N VAL A 49 -18.61 -17.52 -25.41
CA VAL A 49 -18.59 -16.53 -26.49
C VAL A 49 -19.62 -16.90 -27.60
N ASN A 50 -19.84 -18.19 -27.82
CA ASN A 50 -20.83 -18.69 -28.76
C ASN A 50 -22.27 -18.78 -28.19
N GLY A 51 -22.49 -18.29 -26.94
CA GLY A 51 -23.81 -18.14 -26.33
C GLY A 51 -24.30 -19.33 -25.50
N ASP A 52 -23.45 -20.31 -25.18
CA ASP A 52 -23.83 -21.38 -24.25
C ASP A 52 -23.69 -20.97 -22.78
N ASN A 53 -24.80 -20.55 -22.19
CA ASN A 53 -24.86 -20.11 -20.78
C ASN A 53 -24.58 -21.24 -19.78
N ARG A 54 -24.64 -22.52 -20.15
CA ARG A 54 -24.35 -23.66 -19.27
C ARG A 54 -22.85 -23.78 -19.03
N SER A 55 -22.04 -23.24 -19.93
CA SER A 55 -20.58 -23.22 -19.82
C SER A 55 -20.09 -22.37 -18.60
N LEU A 56 -20.86 -21.37 -18.17
CA LEU A 56 -20.54 -20.59 -16.97
C LEU A 56 -20.62 -21.43 -15.67
N GLU A 57 -21.66 -22.28 -15.59
CA GLU A 57 -21.86 -23.15 -14.43
C GLU A 57 -20.81 -24.28 -14.40
N ALA A 58 -20.50 -24.83 -15.58
CA ALA A 58 -19.42 -25.79 -15.74
C ALA A 58 -18.04 -25.22 -15.40
N LEU A 59 -17.78 -23.95 -15.77
CA LEU A 59 -16.55 -23.25 -15.41
C LEU A 59 -16.43 -23.07 -13.89
N ARG A 60 -17.52 -22.66 -13.22
CA ARG A 60 -17.58 -22.51 -11.76
C ARG A 60 -17.29 -23.84 -11.05
N GLY A 61 -17.95 -24.92 -11.46
CA GLY A 61 -17.72 -26.26 -10.91
C GLY A 61 -16.30 -26.79 -11.17
N LEU A 62 -15.69 -26.45 -12.32
CA LEU A 62 -14.31 -26.78 -12.63
C LEU A 62 -13.33 -26.05 -11.69
N MET A 63 -13.57 -24.78 -11.41
CA MET A 63 -12.72 -23.98 -10.52
C MET A 63 -12.85 -24.40 -9.05
N GLU A 64 -14.07 -24.73 -8.60
CA GLU A 64 -14.30 -25.29 -7.25
C GLU A 64 -13.56 -26.62 -7.09
N LYS A 65 -13.72 -27.52 -8.05
CA LYS A 65 -13.04 -28.83 -8.05
C LYS A 65 -11.51 -28.67 -8.13
N TYR A 66 -11.02 -27.68 -8.86
CA TYR A 66 -9.59 -27.37 -8.90
C TYR A 66 -9.05 -26.97 -7.53
N ASN A 67 -9.79 -26.14 -6.78
CA ASN A 67 -9.41 -25.72 -5.44
C ASN A 67 -9.42 -26.90 -4.45
N ASP A 68 -10.41 -27.81 -4.54
CA ASP A 68 -10.54 -28.94 -3.61
C ASP A 68 -9.52 -30.06 -3.87
N ASP A 69 -9.30 -30.40 -5.16
CA ASP A 69 -8.40 -31.50 -5.53
C ASP A 69 -6.91 -31.10 -5.55
N PHE A 70 -6.60 -29.79 -5.55
CA PHE A 70 -5.26 -29.27 -5.78
C PHE A 70 -4.74 -28.31 -4.72
N ILE A 71 -5.38 -28.24 -3.56
CA ILE A 71 -4.69 -27.73 -2.38
C ILE A 71 -3.65 -28.80 -2.03
N PRO A 72 -2.36 -28.65 -2.44
CA PRO A 72 -1.34 -29.58 -1.99
C PRO A 72 -1.43 -29.62 -0.46
N ASN A 73 -1.01 -30.72 0.18
CA ASN A 73 -0.74 -30.72 1.61
C ASN A 73 0.17 -29.53 1.88
N MET A 74 -0.47 -28.38 2.15
CA MET A 74 0.30 -27.19 2.47
C MET A 74 1.04 -27.53 3.74
N ASN A 75 2.35 -27.52 3.66
CA ASN A 75 3.19 -27.47 4.84
C ASN A 75 2.84 -26.13 5.50
N ILE A 76 1.81 -26.15 6.33
CA ILE A 76 1.37 -24.96 7.07
C ILE A 76 2.42 -24.76 8.15
N GLU A 77 3.29 -23.80 7.95
CA GLU A 77 4.18 -23.33 9.01
C GLU A 77 3.33 -22.54 10.00
N TRP A 78 3.21 -23.11 11.20
CA TRP A 78 2.53 -22.44 12.30
C TRP A 78 3.47 -21.44 12.96
N GLU A 79 2.92 -20.30 13.36
CA GLU A 79 3.68 -19.31 14.12
C GLU A 79 4.17 -19.93 15.45
N ASP A 80 5.42 -19.65 15.82
CA ASP A 80 5.94 -19.98 17.13
C ASP A 80 5.33 -19.04 18.18
N ILE A 81 4.47 -19.60 19.02
CA ILE A 81 3.80 -18.90 20.14
C ILE A 81 4.51 -19.11 21.48
N SER A 82 5.78 -19.51 21.49
CA SER A 82 6.57 -19.54 22.72
C SER A 82 6.66 -18.13 23.35
N ILE A 83 6.79 -18.09 24.67
CA ILE A 83 6.93 -16.78 25.38
C ILE A 83 8.14 -16.02 24.86
N GLU A 84 9.22 -16.71 24.59
CA GLU A 84 10.47 -16.16 24.07
C GLU A 84 10.25 -15.50 22.69
N SER A 85 9.56 -16.19 21.77
CA SER A 85 9.24 -15.66 20.44
C SER A 85 8.31 -14.44 20.52
N ILE A 86 7.25 -14.51 21.34
CA ILE A 86 6.32 -13.41 21.55
C ILE A 86 7.04 -12.20 22.15
N MET A 87 7.88 -12.39 23.17
CA MET A 87 8.61 -11.30 23.83
C MET A 87 9.65 -10.67 22.90
N ALA A 88 10.30 -11.45 22.03
CA ALA A 88 11.19 -10.92 21.00
C ALA A 88 10.43 -10.00 20.06
N ALA A 89 9.28 -10.44 19.55
CA ALA A 89 8.43 -9.65 18.65
C ALA A 89 7.87 -8.38 19.32
N VAL A 90 7.47 -8.45 20.59
CA VAL A 90 6.98 -7.29 21.37
C VAL A 90 8.10 -6.29 21.65
N GLY A 91 9.36 -6.74 21.77
CA GLY A 91 10.52 -5.90 22.00
C GLY A 91 11.13 -5.26 20.75
N GLU A 92 10.66 -5.62 19.56
CA GLU A 92 11.16 -5.01 18.34
C GLU A 92 10.77 -3.54 18.23
N GLU A 93 11.79 -2.68 18.12
CA GLU A 93 11.57 -1.27 17.80
C GLU A 93 11.05 -1.13 16.37
N ALA A 94 10.27 -0.06 16.14
CA ALA A 94 9.82 0.28 14.79
C ALA A 94 11.03 0.45 13.85
N ARG A 95 10.99 -0.21 12.69
CA ARG A 95 12.07 -0.16 11.70
C ARG A 95 12.33 1.26 11.19
N TRP A 96 11.25 2.04 11.01
CA TRP A 96 11.29 3.41 10.49
C TRP A 96 10.59 4.34 11.46
N LYS A 97 11.33 5.26 12.08
CA LYS A 97 10.80 6.20 13.09
C LYS A 97 10.20 7.43 12.44
N PHE A 98 9.07 7.89 12.95
CA PHE A 98 8.51 9.17 12.52
C PHE A 98 9.44 10.33 12.86
N ASN A 99 9.55 11.31 11.95
CA ASN A 99 10.38 12.50 12.14
C ASN A 99 9.59 13.75 12.57
N ILE A 100 8.27 13.65 12.72
CA ILE A 100 7.41 14.70 13.26
C ILE A 100 7.35 14.51 14.78
N PRO A 101 7.93 15.40 15.61
CA PRO A 101 8.13 15.15 17.04
C PRO A 101 6.84 14.88 17.81
N SER A 102 5.73 15.57 17.45
CA SER A 102 4.43 15.37 18.10
C SER A 102 3.83 13.99 17.80
N VAL A 103 4.04 13.46 16.58
CA VAL A 103 3.62 12.11 16.18
C VAL A 103 4.53 11.07 16.82
N MET A 104 5.86 11.25 16.70
CA MET A 104 6.86 10.31 17.20
C MET A 104 6.71 10.03 18.71
N ARG A 105 6.39 11.04 19.51
CA ARG A 105 6.15 10.86 20.96
C ARG A 105 4.95 9.98 21.29
N LYS A 106 4.04 9.78 20.35
CA LYS A 106 2.80 8.99 20.54
C LYS A 106 2.81 7.67 19.78
N ILE A 107 3.47 7.68 18.60
CA ILE A 107 3.61 6.53 17.73
C ILE A 107 5.05 6.54 17.27
N ASP A 108 5.89 5.71 17.85
CA ASP A 108 7.34 5.71 17.62
C ASP A 108 7.66 5.64 16.13
N GLY A 109 7.09 4.67 15.40
CA GLY A 109 7.33 4.49 13.98
C GLY A 109 6.49 3.36 13.37
N ILE A 110 6.96 2.87 12.24
CA ILE A 110 6.33 1.85 11.43
C ILE A 110 7.34 0.78 10.99
N SER A 111 6.84 -0.37 10.61
CA SER A 111 7.64 -1.48 10.06
C SER A 111 7.03 -2.01 8.76
N GLY A 112 7.71 -2.91 8.09
CA GLY A 112 7.14 -3.64 6.96
C GLY A 112 5.84 -4.35 7.33
N GLY A 113 5.00 -4.61 6.33
CA GLY A 113 3.69 -5.23 6.53
C GLY A 113 2.60 -4.29 7.06
N HIS A 114 2.89 -3.04 7.40
CA HIS A 114 1.89 -2.09 7.88
C HIS A 114 1.18 -1.36 6.74
N LEU A 115 -0.14 -1.21 6.86
CA LEU A 115 -0.95 -0.30 6.04
C LEU A 115 -1.31 0.95 6.85
N ILE A 116 -0.79 2.09 6.40
CA ILE A 116 -1.03 3.40 7.01
C ILE A 116 -1.98 4.19 6.12
N GLU A 117 -3.19 4.43 6.58
CA GLU A 117 -4.13 5.29 5.88
C GLU A 117 -4.00 6.74 6.34
N VAL A 118 -3.84 7.66 5.38
CA VAL A 118 -3.75 9.10 5.66
C VAL A 118 -4.85 9.83 4.93
N GLY A 119 -5.80 10.38 5.69
CA GLY A 119 -6.93 11.13 5.16
C GLY A 119 -6.79 12.65 5.37
N ALA A 120 -7.11 13.43 4.33
CA ALA A 120 -7.21 14.88 4.43
C ALA A 120 -8.17 15.45 3.38
N ARG A 121 -8.69 16.66 3.64
CA ARG A 121 -9.35 17.46 2.60
C ARG A 121 -8.33 17.99 1.59
N PRO A 122 -8.74 18.36 0.36
CA PRO A 122 -7.88 19.07 -0.58
C PRO A 122 -7.20 20.28 0.06
N ASN A 123 -5.99 20.57 -0.31
CA ASN A 123 -5.19 21.73 0.16
C ASN A 123 -4.88 21.76 1.67
N VAL A 124 -5.15 20.70 2.44
CA VAL A 124 -4.77 20.61 3.85
C VAL A 124 -3.30 20.25 4.06
N GLY A 125 -2.64 19.71 3.02
CA GLY A 125 -1.19 19.43 3.07
C GLY A 125 -0.84 17.94 3.06
N LYS A 126 -1.71 17.06 2.54
CA LYS A 126 -1.49 15.60 2.46
C LYS A 126 -0.19 15.21 1.75
N THR A 127 0.07 15.78 0.55
CA THR A 127 1.30 15.53 -0.21
C THR A 127 2.54 16.07 0.51
N SER A 128 2.43 17.25 1.18
CA SER A 128 3.50 17.78 2.03
C SER A 128 3.76 16.89 3.24
N PHE A 129 2.74 16.20 3.77
CA PHE A 129 2.90 15.30 4.91
C PHE A 129 3.83 14.14 4.58
N HIS A 130 3.55 13.39 3.50
CA HIS A 130 4.45 12.29 3.13
C HIS A 130 5.80 12.80 2.60
N ALA A 131 5.88 13.97 1.96
CA ALA A 131 7.16 14.56 1.57
C ALA A 131 8.03 14.90 2.80
N SER A 132 7.41 15.48 3.85
CA SER A 132 8.07 15.75 5.13
C SER A 132 8.54 14.47 5.83
N LEU A 133 7.68 13.45 5.91
CA LEU A 133 8.03 12.16 6.53
C LEU A 133 9.18 11.45 5.83
N ILE A 134 9.27 11.55 4.50
CA ILE A 134 10.25 10.81 3.71
C ILE A 134 11.54 11.60 3.53
N ALA A 135 11.45 12.84 3.04
CA ALA A 135 12.61 13.66 2.65
C ALA A 135 13.02 14.71 3.68
N GLY A 136 12.14 15.07 4.62
CA GLY A 136 12.46 16.02 5.70
C GLY A 136 13.60 15.52 6.60
N PRO A 137 14.12 16.38 7.51
CA PRO A 137 15.19 16.00 8.43
C PRO A 137 14.85 14.73 9.21
N ASN A 138 15.78 13.79 9.28
CA ASN A 138 15.58 12.47 9.91
C ASN A 138 14.40 11.66 9.34
N GLY A 139 13.90 11.99 8.15
CA GLY A 139 12.84 11.27 7.47
C GLY A 139 13.26 9.86 7.05
N PHE A 140 12.31 9.09 6.54
CA PHE A 140 12.55 7.67 6.20
C PHE A 140 13.68 7.48 5.20
N ALA A 141 13.84 8.38 4.21
CA ALA A 141 14.95 8.30 3.26
C ALA A 141 16.31 8.60 3.92
N HIS A 142 16.37 9.44 4.96
CA HIS A 142 17.56 9.65 5.77
C HIS A 142 17.90 8.43 6.63
N GLN A 143 16.90 7.68 7.07
CA GLN A 143 17.07 6.44 7.81
C GLN A 143 17.49 5.27 6.88
N GLY A 144 17.56 5.50 5.57
CA GLY A 144 17.99 4.51 4.57
C GLY A 144 16.86 3.76 3.88
N ALA A 145 15.59 4.07 4.16
CA ALA A 145 14.46 3.42 3.54
C ALA A 145 14.41 3.68 2.03
N ASN A 146 14.21 2.62 1.22
CA ASN A 146 13.91 2.71 -0.20
C ASN A 146 12.43 3.12 -0.38
N CYS A 147 12.18 4.39 -0.74
CA CYS A 147 10.87 4.99 -0.81
C CYS A 147 10.40 5.10 -2.27
N ILE A 148 9.23 4.55 -2.57
CA ILE A 148 8.59 4.67 -3.88
C ILE A 148 7.28 5.42 -3.73
N ILE A 149 7.10 6.47 -4.53
CA ILE A 149 5.92 7.31 -4.55
C ILE A 149 5.22 7.18 -5.89
N LEU A 150 4.02 6.65 -5.87
CA LEU A 150 3.15 6.49 -7.03
C LEU A 150 2.08 7.57 -6.98
N CYS A 151 2.22 8.59 -7.83
CA CYS A 151 1.31 9.74 -7.87
C CYS A 151 0.41 9.67 -9.11
N ASN A 152 -0.89 9.79 -8.89
CA ASN A 152 -1.91 9.78 -9.94
C ASN A 152 -2.88 10.97 -9.88
N GLU A 153 -2.56 11.96 -9.03
CA GLU A 153 -3.32 13.20 -8.91
C GLU A 153 -2.54 14.39 -9.47
N GLU A 154 -1.29 14.57 -9.04
CA GLU A 154 -0.42 15.64 -9.47
C GLU A 154 0.70 15.13 -10.39
N ALA A 155 1.25 16.03 -11.21
CA ALA A 155 2.43 15.73 -12.02
C ALA A 155 3.62 15.36 -11.12
N GLY A 156 4.34 14.32 -11.48
CA GLY A 156 5.45 13.78 -10.68
C GLY A 156 6.54 14.80 -10.38
N LYS A 157 6.78 15.77 -11.29
CA LYS A 157 7.72 16.89 -11.06
C LYS A 157 7.27 17.83 -9.93
N ARG A 158 5.96 18.08 -9.80
CA ARG A 158 5.42 18.92 -8.71
C ARG A 158 5.51 18.20 -7.36
N VAL A 159 5.22 16.90 -7.34
CA VAL A 159 5.44 16.08 -6.15
C VAL A 159 6.93 16.11 -5.80
N GLY A 160 7.84 15.89 -6.78
CA GLY A 160 9.29 15.94 -6.59
C GLY A 160 9.80 17.28 -6.06
N GLU A 161 9.19 18.39 -6.45
CA GLU A 161 9.50 19.72 -5.89
C GLU A 161 9.25 19.77 -4.39
N ARG A 162 8.11 19.23 -3.88
CA ARG A 162 7.84 19.16 -2.43
C ARG A 162 8.87 18.32 -1.68
N TYR A 163 9.38 17.26 -2.28
CA TYR A 163 10.45 16.45 -1.70
C TYR A 163 11.77 17.22 -1.62
N LEU A 164 12.09 17.97 -2.67
CA LEU A 164 13.26 18.85 -2.67
C LEU A 164 13.13 19.98 -1.62
N ASN A 165 11.94 20.60 -1.52
CA ASN A 165 11.65 21.61 -0.52
C ASN A 165 11.77 21.02 0.90
N ALA A 166 11.18 19.84 1.14
CA ALA A 166 11.25 19.18 2.45
C ALA A 166 12.68 18.80 2.84
N ALA A 167 13.48 18.30 1.91
CA ALA A 167 14.87 17.96 2.17
C ALA A 167 15.73 19.19 2.44
N SER A 168 15.62 20.21 1.59
CA SER A 168 16.46 21.42 1.69
C SER A 168 16.03 22.40 2.78
N GLY A 169 14.74 22.40 3.14
CA GLY A 169 14.15 23.42 4.01
C GLY A 169 14.09 24.78 3.33
N MET A 170 14.00 24.79 2.01
CA MET A 170 13.96 25.98 1.18
C MET A 170 12.70 26.06 0.35
N SER A 171 12.15 27.24 0.20
CA SER A 171 11.09 27.52 -0.76
C SER A 171 11.60 27.38 -2.20
N ARG A 172 10.67 27.28 -3.14
CA ARG A 172 11.01 27.27 -4.58
C ARG A 172 11.88 28.45 -5.02
N TYR A 173 11.60 29.65 -4.50
CA TYR A 173 12.38 30.83 -4.79
C TYR A 173 13.82 30.72 -4.26
N GLU A 174 13.98 30.31 -3.00
CA GLU A 174 15.28 30.13 -2.36
C GLU A 174 16.13 29.05 -3.03
N ILE A 175 15.51 27.96 -3.50
CA ILE A 175 16.17 26.91 -4.29
C ILE A 175 16.72 27.50 -5.58
N GLY A 176 15.95 28.36 -6.27
CA GLY A 176 16.40 29.02 -7.49
C GLY A 176 17.64 29.88 -7.27
N VAL A 177 17.73 30.56 -6.12
CA VAL A 177 18.88 31.42 -5.77
C VAL A 177 20.05 30.61 -5.19
N ASN A 178 19.79 29.54 -4.45
CA ASN A 178 20.79 28.76 -3.71
C ASN A 178 20.83 27.29 -4.18
N PHE A 179 20.83 27.06 -5.49
CA PHE A 179 20.75 25.74 -6.10
C PHE A 179 21.76 24.73 -5.53
N GLN A 180 23.02 25.14 -5.34
CA GLN A 180 24.06 24.26 -4.81
C GLN A 180 23.75 23.78 -3.39
N LYS A 181 23.26 24.67 -2.51
CA LYS A 181 22.89 24.34 -1.14
C LYS A 181 21.69 23.39 -1.12
N ALA A 182 20.67 23.67 -1.93
CA ALA A 182 19.51 22.79 -2.08
C ALA A 182 19.91 21.39 -2.59
N SER A 183 20.76 21.36 -3.62
CA SER A 183 21.28 20.11 -4.18
C SER A 183 22.07 19.29 -3.16
N SER A 184 22.95 19.94 -2.38
CA SER A 184 23.73 19.27 -1.32
C SER A 184 22.84 18.68 -0.21
N ALA A 185 21.73 19.33 0.12
CA ALA A 185 20.77 18.82 1.09
C ALA A 185 19.91 17.66 0.54
N TYR A 186 19.55 17.70 -0.73
CA TYR A 186 18.71 16.68 -1.37
C TYR A 186 19.48 15.43 -1.81
N TYR A 187 20.73 15.58 -2.27
CA TYR A 187 21.51 14.49 -2.84
C TYR A 187 21.63 13.25 -1.91
N PRO A 188 21.86 13.39 -0.59
CA PRO A 188 21.96 12.23 0.31
C PRO A 188 20.72 11.36 0.34
N VAL A 189 19.53 11.95 0.18
CA VAL A 189 18.23 11.24 0.26
C VAL A 189 17.66 10.86 -1.11
N SER A 190 18.02 11.58 -2.17
CA SER A 190 17.44 11.39 -3.49
C SER A 190 17.65 9.99 -4.07
N LYS A 191 18.77 9.33 -3.74
CA LYS A 191 19.04 7.95 -4.14
C LYS A 191 18.05 6.93 -3.59
N ASN A 192 17.43 7.25 -2.46
CA ASN A 192 16.46 6.43 -1.75
C ASN A 192 15.01 6.79 -2.13
N ILE A 193 14.78 7.75 -3.01
CA ILE A 193 13.45 8.25 -3.39
C ILE A 193 13.22 8.05 -4.88
N ARG A 194 12.13 7.39 -5.23
CA ARG A 194 11.65 7.24 -6.60
C ARG A 194 10.22 7.71 -6.71
N ILE A 195 9.96 8.62 -7.64
CA ILE A 195 8.61 9.14 -7.89
C ILE A 195 8.18 8.72 -9.30
N LYS A 196 7.00 8.15 -9.42
CA LYS A 196 6.42 7.75 -10.70
C LYS A 196 5.00 8.25 -10.83
N GLU A 197 4.75 8.98 -11.89
CA GLU A 197 3.41 9.35 -12.35
C GLU A 197 2.73 8.12 -12.96
N CYS A 198 1.47 7.83 -12.54
CA CYS A 198 0.83 6.55 -12.81
C CYS A 198 -0.69 6.63 -13.01
N GLN A 199 -1.17 7.69 -13.68
CA GLN A 199 -2.59 7.81 -14.02
C GLN A 199 -3.10 6.57 -14.78
N GLY A 200 -4.30 6.10 -14.41
CA GLY A 200 -4.96 4.98 -15.06
C GLY A 200 -4.34 3.60 -14.80
N ARG A 201 -3.39 3.51 -13.86
CA ARG A 201 -2.84 2.22 -13.41
C ARG A 201 -3.72 1.58 -12.34
N ASP A 202 -3.69 0.27 -12.26
CA ASP A 202 -4.42 -0.54 -11.29
C ASP A 202 -3.52 -1.09 -10.18
N MET A 203 -4.11 -1.75 -9.18
CA MET A 203 -3.38 -2.32 -8.05
C MET A 203 -2.49 -3.50 -8.46
N ALA A 204 -2.80 -4.22 -9.54
CA ALA A 204 -1.93 -5.28 -10.05
C ALA A 204 -0.61 -4.69 -10.59
N TRP A 205 -0.67 -3.53 -11.26
CA TRP A 205 0.53 -2.81 -11.65
C TRP A 205 1.31 -2.29 -10.43
N VAL A 206 0.63 -1.77 -9.39
CA VAL A 206 1.28 -1.38 -8.13
C VAL A 206 2.03 -2.55 -7.52
N GLU A 207 1.42 -3.73 -7.48
CA GLU A 207 2.06 -4.95 -7.00
C GLU A 207 3.31 -5.31 -7.81
N SER A 208 3.25 -5.19 -9.14
CA SER A 208 4.40 -5.44 -10.00
C SER A 208 5.57 -4.50 -9.71
N VAL A 209 5.28 -3.25 -9.34
CA VAL A 209 6.28 -2.27 -8.88
C VAL A 209 6.87 -2.71 -7.54
N ALA A 210 6.04 -3.07 -6.55
CA ALA A 210 6.50 -3.55 -5.25
C ALA A 210 7.40 -4.78 -5.38
N LYS A 211 6.99 -5.76 -6.19
CA LYS A 211 7.77 -6.97 -6.50
C LYS A 211 9.14 -6.66 -7.13
N SER A 212 9.17 -5.74 -8.10
CA SER A 212 10.37 -5.45 -8.88
C SER A 212 11.37 -4.57 -8.14
N TYR A 213 10.89 -3.60 -7.38
CA TYR A 213 11.74 -2.57 -6.75
C TYR A 213 11.90 -2.73 -5.25
N LYS A 214 11.15 -3.62 -4.62
CA LYS A 214 11.21 -3.96 -3.18
C LYS A 214 11.32 -2.72 -2.30
N PRO A 215 10.30 -1.83 -2.30
CA PRO A 215 10.33 -0.65 -1.44
C PRO A 215 10.26 -1.04 0.03
N ASP A 216 10.87 -0.26 0.91
CA ASP A 216 10.58 -0.27 2.34
C ASP A 216 9.31 0.56 2.63
N ILE A 217 9.16 1.68 1.90
CA ILE A 217 8.04 2.61 2.00
C ILE A 217 7.41 2.77 0.60
N LEU A 218 6.13 2.46 0.49
CA LEU A 218 5.35 2.65 -0.73
C LEU A 218 4.22 3.65 -0.47
N VAL A 219 4.20 4.76 -1.21
CA VAL A 219 3.15 5.79 -1.11
C VAL A 219 2.25 5.72 -2.33
N LEU A 220 0.94 5.62 -2.12
CA LEU A 220 -0.11 5.68 -3.12
C LEU A 220 -0.84 7.04 -3.01
N ASP A 221 -0.42 8.03 -3.79
CA ASP A 221 -0.97 9.40 -3.75
C ASP A 221 -1.72 9.74 -5.05
N MET A 222 -3.03 9.48 -5.10
CA MET A 222 -4.05 9.03 -4.13
C MET A 222 -4.35 7.53 -4.28
N GLY A 223 -4.43 6.81 -3.18
CA GLY A 223 -4.86 5.42 -3.17
C GLY A 223 -6.26 5.21 -3.74
N ASP A 224 -7.18 6.14 -3.46
CA ASP A 224 -8.58 6.11 -3.93
C ASP A 224 -8.76 6.21 -5.45
N LYS A 225 -7.73 6.56 -6.20
CA LYS A 225 -7.77 6.66 -7.67
C LYS A 225 -7.22 5.43 -8.39
N PHE A 226 -6.76 4.42 -7.66
CA PHE A 226 -6.42 3.13 -8.25
C PHE A 226 -7.67 2.24 -8.38
N SER A 227 -7.60 1.28 -9.28
CA SER A 227 -8.60 0.22 -9.44
C SER A 227 -8.05 -1.10 -8.94
N ALA A 228 -8.84 -1.86 -8.18
CA ALA A 228 -8.47 -3.23 -7.79
C ALA A 228 -8.75 -4.27 -8.89
N GLY A 229 -9.31 -3.84 -10.03
CA GLY A 229 -9.85 -4.74 -11.05
C GLY A 229 -11.22 -5.31 -10.63
N GLY A 230 -11.88 -6.01 -11.56
CA GLY A 230 -13.20 -6.58 -11.33
C GLY A 230 -14.36 -5.57 -11.49
N ASN A 231 -15.58 -6.11 -11.43
CA ASN A 231 -16.82 -5.35 -11.53
C ASN A 231 -17.44 -5.24 -10.14
N TYR A 232 -17.49 -4.03 -9.58
CA TYR A 232 -18.10 -3.75 -8.29
C TYR A 232 -19.45 -3.09 -8.50
N ALA A 233 -20.48 -3.54 -7.78
CA ALA A 233 -21.82 -2.97 -7.88
C ALA A 233 -21.88 -1.56 -7.25
N ARG A 234 -20.98 -1.27 -6.30
CA ARG A 234 -20.95 -0.01 -5.56
C ARG A 234 -19.54 0.57 -5.47
N PRO A 235 -19.38 1.90 -5.55
CA PRO A 235 -18.07 2.55 -5.46
C PRO A 235 -17.32 2.27 -4.15
N ASP A 236 -18.03 2.15 -3.02
CA ASP A 236 -17.42 1.85 -1.72
C ASP A 236 -16.82 0.43 -1.65
N GLU A 237 -17.39 -0.53 -2.38
CA GLU A 237 -16.83 -1.88 -2.52
C GLU A 237 -15.52 -1.86 -3.31
N ALA A 238 -15.45 -1.07 -4.38
CA ALA A 238 -14.22 -0.88 -5.16
C ALA A 238 -13.10 -0.27 -4.32
N LEU A 239 -13.40 0.77 -3.53
CA LEU A 239 -12.42 1.38 -2.63
C LEU A 239 -11.96 0.44 -1.52
N LYS A 240 -12.87 -0.36 -0.96
CA LYS A 240 -12.52 -1.42 0.00
C LYS A 240 -11.59 -2.45 -0.65
N ALA A 241 -11.87 -2.88 -1.86
CA ALA A 241 -11.03 -3.85 -2.57
C ALA A 241 -9.61 -3.30 -2.82
N CYS A 242 -9.46 -2.01 -3.15
CA CYS A 242 -8.15 -1.36 -3.25
C CYS A 242 -7.39 -1.36 -1.92
N ALA A 243 -8.07 -1.08 -0.80
CA ALA A 243 -7.44 -1.11 0.52
C ALA A 243 -7.01 -2.54 0.93
N ILE A 244 -7.84 -3.56 0.64
CA ILE A 244 -7.48 -4.97 0.84
C ILE A 244 -6.24 -5.31 0.03
N TYR A 245 -6.20 -4.92 -1.25
CA TYR A 245 -5.06 -5.18 -2.12
C TYR A 245 -3.79 -4.47 -1.62
N ALA A 246 -3.89 -3.20 -1.19
CA ALA A 246 -2.79 -2.47 -0.58
C ALA A 246 -2.26 -3.16 0.69
N ARG A 247 -3.18 -3.72 1.51
CA ARG A 247 -2.82 -4.52 2.69
C ARG A 247 -2.07 -5.80 2.31
N GLN A 248 -2.50 -6.49 1.26
CA GLN A 248 -1.83 -7.69 0.75
C GLN A 248 -0.42 -7.35 0.26
N ILE A 249 -0.26 -6.26 -0.51
CA ILE A 249 1.06 -5.79 -0.97
C ILE A 249 1.97 -5.51 0.23
N ALA A 250 1.48 -4.79 1.25
CA ALA A 250 2.26 -4.49 2.44
C ALA A 250 2.82 -5.76 3.08
N LYS A 251 1.97 -6.76 3.32
CA LYS A 251 2.35 -8.03 3.96
C LYS A 251 3.24 -8.89 3.07
N THR A 252 2.89 -9.04 1.79
CA THR A 252 3.61 -9.94 0.87
C THR A 252 5.03 -9.46 0.59
N TYR A 253 5.22 -8.14 0.52
CA TYR A 253 6.52 -7.54 0.16
C TYR A 253 7.25 -6.90 1.35
N ASP A 254 6.77 -7.11 2.58
CA ASP A 254 7.34 -6.56 3.82
C ASP A 254 7.64 -5.05 3.73
N CYS A 255 6.70 -4.29 3.15
CA CYS A 255 6.81 -2.84 3.02
C CYS A 255 5.72 -2.10 3.81
N ALA A 256 6.00 -0.89 4.27
CA ALA A 256 4.98 -0.01 4.82
C ALA A 256 4.27 0.73 3.68
N VAL A 257 2.95 0.55 3.56
CA VAL A 257 2.16 1.20 2.51
C VAL A 257 1.40 2.39 3.10
N PHE A 258 1.70 3.59 2.58
CA PHE A 258 0.92 4.81 2.84
C PHE A 258 -0.17 4.94 1.78
N TYR A 259 -1.40 4.76 2.20
CA TYR A 259 -2.58 4.88 1.36
C TYR A 259 -3.21 6.26 1.59
N MET A 260 -3.01 7.18 0.64
CA MET A 260 -3.49 8.55 0.74
C MET A 260 -4.93 8.63 0.26
N SER A 261 -5.83 9.07 1.13
CA SER A 261 -7.28 9.14 0.90
C SER A 261 -7.82 10.57 1.03
N GLN A 262 -8.97 10.81 0.43
CA GLN A 262 -9.71 12.05 0.61
C GLN A 262 -10.75 11.92 1.72
N LEU A 263 -10.95 13.00 2.47
CA LEU A 263 -12.04 13.11 3.42
C LEU A 263 -13.29 13.73 2.76
N SER A 264 -14.45 13.37 3.25
CA SER A 264 -15.73 13.94 2.82
C SER A 264 -15.85 15.42 3.17
N ALA A 265 -16.83 16.11 2.59
CA ALA A 265 -17.08 17.53 2.86
C ALA A 265 -17.37 17.82 4.35
N GLU A 266 -17.83 16.83 5.11
CA GLU A 266 -18.05 16.95 6.57
C GLU A 266 -16.77 17.30 7.36
N ALA A 267 -15.60 17.01 6.81
CA ALA A 267 -14.30 17.29 7.43
C ALA A 267 -13.79 18.72 7.17
N GLU A 268 -14.47 19.47 6.30
CA GLU A 268 -14.05 20.83 5.95
C GLU A 268 -14.04 21.75 7.17
N GLY A 269 -12.94 22.47 7.38
CA GLY A 269 -12.76 23.39 8.49
C GLY A 269 -12.80 22.74 9.89
N ARG A 270 -12.64 21.42 9.99
CA ARG A 270 -12.63 20.74 11.30
C ARG A 270 -11.22 20.38 11.74
N THR A 271 -10.96 20.60 13.01
CA THR A 271 -9.73 20.20 13.70
C THR A 271 -9.83 18.78 14.24
N THR A 272 -11.01 18.41 14.78
CA THR A 272 -11.28 17.06 15.27
C THR A 272 -12.00 16.25 14.20
N LEU A 273 -11.35 15.17 13.80
CA LEU A 273 -11.79 14.28 12.72
C LEU A 273 -11.99 12.86 13.25
N ASN A 274 -12.92 12.16 12.65
CA ASN A 274 -13.19 10.76 12.96
C ASN A 274 -13.29 9.90 11.70
N GLN A 275 -13.27 8.60 11.87
CA GLN A 275 -13.28 7.61 10.79
C GLN A 275 -14.49 7.74 9.86
N SER A 276 -15.65 8.20 10.33
CA SER A 276 -16.87 8.33 9.51
C SER A 276 -16.76 9.41 8.43
N MET A 277 -15.77 10.30 8.54
CA MET A 277 -15.50 11.37 7.59
C MET A 277 -14.66 10.93 6.39
N MET A 278 -14.27 9.65 6.30
CA MET A 278 -13.61 9.09 5.13
C MET A 278 -14.55 9.09 3.92
N GLU A 279 -14.06 9.57 2.78
CA GLU A 279 -14.85 9.56 1.54
C GLU A 279 -14.99 8.14 1.00
N GLY A 280 -16.22 7.80 0.59
CA GLY A 280 -16.57 6.58 -0.16
C GLY A 280 -16.57 5.28 0.62
N SER A 281 -15.77 5.08 1.66
CA SER A 281 -15.73 3.81 2.40
C SER A 281 -15.42 4.02 3.89
N ARG A 282 -16.46 4.33 4.64
CA ARG A 282 -16.38 4.69 6.07
C ARG A 282 -15.84 3.57 6.96
N THR A 283 -16.14 2.33 6.64
CA THR A 283 -15.73 1.15 7.44
C THR A 283 -14.77 0.23 6.71
N GLY A 284 -14.89 0.11 5.39
CA GLY A 284 -14.14 -0.88 4.60
C GLY A 284 -12.64 -0.62 4.58
N LYS A 285 -12.20 0.61 4.31
CA LYS A 285 -10.78 0.99 4.32
C LYS A 285 -10.21 0.91 5.74
N ALA A 286 -10.95 1.48 6.71
CA ALA A 286 -10.52 1.48 8.09
C ALA A 286 -10.35 0.07 8.68
N ALA A 287 -11.09 -0.93 8.21
CA ALA A 287 -10.92 -2.30 8.67
C ALA A 287 -9.51 -2.83 8.36
N GLU A 288 -8.96 -2.47 7.21
CA GLU A 288 -7.67 -2.96 6.72
C GLU A 288 -6.46 -2.24 7.32
N ALA A 289 -6.57 -0.94 7.63
CA ALA A 289 -5.46 -0.14 8.13
C ALA A 289 -4.97 -0.61 9.52
N ASP A 290 -3.67 -0.53 9.75
CA ASP A 290 -3.04 -0.68 11.07
C ASP A 290 -2.96 0.65 11.80
N LEU A 291 -2.71 1.71 11.05
CA LEU A 291 -2.66 3.08 11.53
C LEU A 291 -3.52 3.96 10.61
N MET A 292 -4.35 4.81 11.20
CA MET A 292 -5.13 5.80 10.43
C MET A 292 -4.91 7.19 11.02
N LEU A 293 -4.38 8.07 10.17
CA LEU A 293 -4.06 9.46 10.49
C LEU A 293 -4.95 10.38 9.66
N LEU A 294 -5.76 11.20 10.32
CA LEU A 294 -6.60 12.18 9.65
C LEU A 294 -6.10 13.59 9.94
N ILE A 295 -5.77 14.34 8.89
CA ILE A 295 -5.20 15.68 9.01
C ILE A 295 -6.30 16.71 8.89
N GLY A 296 -6.55 17.42 9.99
CA GLY A 296 -7.49 18.52 10.09
C GLY A 296 -6.80 19.88 10.05
N LYS A 297 -7.59 20.88 9.67
CA LYS A 297 -7.20 22.29 9.63
C LYS A 297 -8.38 23.11 10.10
N ALA A 298 -8.16 24.09 10.98
CA ALA A 298 -9.18 25.06 11.37
C ALA A 298 -9.65 25.87 10.14
N PRO A 299 -10.88 26.37 10.14
CA PRO A 299 -11.34 27.27 9.09
C PRO A 299 -10.47 28.53 9.06
N HIS A 300 -10.33 29.09 7.87
CA HIS A 300 -9.68 30.40 7.72
C HIS A 300 -10.53 31.46 8.41
N VAL A 301 -9.89 32.32 9.20
CA VAL A 301 -10.57 33.43 9.88
C VAL A 301 -10.61 34.61 8.93
N GLU A 302 -11.79 35.14 8.67
CA GLU A 302 -11.98 36.28 7.80
C GLU A 302 -11.23 37.51 8.34
N GLY A 303 -10.31 38.08 7.55
CA GLY A 303 -9.46 39.19 7.96
C GLY A 303 -8.01 38.80 8.30
N GLU A 304 -7.66 37.52 8.37
CA GLU A 304 -6.27 37.09 8.42
C GLU A 304 -5.65 37.07 7.02
N GLU A 305 -4.47 37.67 6.88
CA GLU A 305 -3.74 37.68 5.58
C GLU A 305 -3.19 36.32 5.17
N GLN A 306 -2.93 35.43 6.13
CA GLN A 306 -2.35 34.12 5.90
C GLN A 306 -3.15 33.02 6.57
N GLU A 307 -3.19 31.86 5.90
CA GLU A 307 -3.75 30.66 6.49
C GLU A 307 -2.92 30.16 7.68
N SER A 308 -3.58 29.71 8.75
CA SER A 308 -2.92 29.12 9.90
C SER A 308 -2.01 27.95 9.48
N PRO A 309 -0.75 27.93 9.90
CA PRO A 309 0.14 26.78 9.65
C PRO A 309 -0.27 25.55 10.46
N LEU A 310 -1.06 25.73 11.51
CA LEU A 310 -1.40 24.66 12.46
C LEU A 310 -2.21 23.54 11.80
N ARG A 311 -1.76 22.31 12.00
CA ARG A 311 -2.42 21.08 11.56
C ARG A 311 -2.71 20.19 12.76
N HIS A 312 -3.84 19.53 12.69
CA HIS A 312 -4.37 18.63 13.72
C HIS A 312 -4.36 17.21 13.16
N ILE A 313 -3.39 16.39 13.58
CA ILE A 313 -3.29 14.99 13.18
C ILE A 313 -4.08 14.15 14.18
N ASN A 314 -5.22 13.63 13.73
CA ASN A 314 -6.09 12.77 14.52
C ASN A 314 -5.73 11.32 14.28
N VAL A 315 -5.30 10.61 15.31
CA VAL A 315 -5.02 9.17 15.29
C VAL A 315 -6.31 8.45 15.65
N VAL A 316 -7.06 8.06 14.64
CA VAL A 316 -8.41 7.48 14.81
C VAL A 316 -8.41 5.96 14.83
N LYS A 317 -7.33 5.34 14.38
CA LYS A 317 -7.05 3.92 14.52
C LYS A 317 -5.55 3.70 14.68
N ASN A 318 -5.17 2.83 15.62
CA ASN A 318 -3.78 2.50 15.86
C ASN A 318 -3.67 1.10 16.48
N LYS A 319 -3.26 0.13 15.68
CA LYS A 319 -2.97 -1.25 16.12
C LYS A 319 -1.51 -1.42 16.57
N LEU A 320 -0.64 -0.41 16.35
CA LEU A 320 0.79 -0.51 16.62
C LEU A 320 1.08 -0.47 18.12
N ASN A 321 0.49 0.51 18.81
CA ASN A 321 0.63 0.65 20.27
C ASN A 321 -0.68 1.02 21.00
N GLY A 322 -1.80 1.09 20.27
CA GLY A 322 -3.13 1.31 20.84
C GLY A 322 -3.44 2.77 21.23
N TRP A 323 -2.50 3.72 21.09
CA TRP A 323 -2.77 5.11 21.42
C TRP A 323 -3.68 5.79 20.40
N HIS A 324 -4.74 6.44 20.87
CA HIS A 324 -5.67 7.23 20.07
C HIS A 324 -5.71 8.67 20.60
N GLY A 325 -5.94 9.63 19.73
CA GLY A 325 -6.03 11.03 20.12
C GLY A 325 -5.61 11.96 18.99
N MET A 326 -5.34 13.20 19.35
CA MET A 326 -4.95 14.25 18.42
C MET A 326 -3.59 14.83 18.84
N VAL A 327 -2.73 15.06 17.86
CA VAL A 327 -1.49 15.82 18.03
C VAL A 327 -1.51 17.03 17.10
N ASN A 328 -0.89 18.11 17.55
CA ASN A 328 -0.76 19.34 16.80
C ASN A 328 0.67 19.47 16.26
N CYS A 329 0.79 20.02 15.07
CA CYS A 329 2.06 20.37 14.44
C CYS A 329 1.83 21.50 13.43
N ASP A 330 2.85 22.27 13.15
CA ASP A 330 2.80 23.28 12.11
C ASP A 330 3.19 22.67 10.75
N LEU A 331 2.61 23.18 9.69
CA LEU A 331 3.00 22.93 8.32
C LEU A 331 3.56 24.20 7.73
N ASP A 332 4.84 24.20 7.40
CA ASP A 332 5.41 25.21 6.51
C ASP A 332 5.15 24.80 5.07
N TYR A 333 4.23 25.50 4.42
CA TYR A 333 3.85 25.21 3.04
C TYR A 333 4.98 25.49 2.04
N LEU A 334 5.83 26.47 2.32
CA LEU A 334 6.90 26.87 1.41
C LEU A 334 7.99 25.81 1.34
N THR A 335 8.25 25.17 2.46
CA THR A 335 9.26 24.11 2.56
C THR A 335 8.67 22.70 2.59
N ALA A 336 7.34 22.56 2.56
CA ALA A 336 6.62 21.29 2.67
C ALA A 336 7.02 20.48 3.92
N ARG A 337 7.32 21.15 5.05
CA ARG A 337 7.74 20.53 6.32
C ARG A 337 6.65 20.58 7.36
N TYR A 338 6.45 19.44 8.03
CA TYR A 338 5.63 19.31 9.23
C TYR A 338 6.49 19.30 10.48
N GLY A 339 5.98 19.92 11.57
CA GLY A 339 6.64 19.88 12.87
C GLY A 339 7.81 20.88 13.01
N VAL A 340 7.76 21.96 12.28
CA VAL A 340 8.75 23.06 12.34
C VAL A 340 8.48 23.94 13.54
#